data_da92e129a8d0c05d979b4e70e7d78e64
#
_entry.id   da92e129a8d0c05d979b4e70e7d78e64
#
_cell.length_a   1.000
_cell.length_b   1.000
_cell.length_c   1.000
_cell.angle_alpha   90.00
_cell.angle_beta   90.00
_cell.angle_gamma   90.00
#
_symmetry.space_group_name_H-M   'P 1'
#
loop_
_entity.id
_entity.type
_entity.pdbx_description
1 polymer ?
#
loop_
_entity_poly.entity_id
_entity_poly.type
_entity_poly.pdbx_seq_one_letter_code
_entity_poly.pdbx_strand_id
1 'polypeptide(L)'
;MISLKLDESKFRKLLNNMENYPIKKQREVSRAVALSALSIESEAKRIVPVRTGRLRSSIVAHITPARGEVGTNVSYAPTVEFGSAGRPPKPFLFPAWNQERPKFIASLKVIFK
;
A
#
# COMPACT_ATOMS: atom_id res chain seq x y z
N MET A 1 -4.72 11.25 9.59
CA MET A 1 -4.71 10.08 8.71
C MET A 1 -3.31 9.50 8.59
N ILE A 2 -3.19 8.20 8.64
CA ILE A 2 -1.94 7.50 8.37
C ILE A 2 -2.14 6.62 7.13
N SER A 3 -1.20 6.68 6.20
CA SER A 3 -1.31 5.90 4.97
C SER A 3 0.06 5.47 4.45
N LEU A 4 0.04 4.41 3.65
CA LEU A 4 1.21 3.88 2.97
C LEU A 4 0.97 4.02 1.47
N LYS A 5 1.87 4.69 0.78
CA LYS A 5 1.80 4.82 -0.68
C LYS A 5 2.67 3.77 -1.34
N LEU A 6 2.17 3.17 -2.41
CA LEU A 6 2.94 2.23 -3.22
C LEU A 6 3.90 3.03 -4.09
N ASP A 7 5.00 3.42 -3.51
CA ASP A 7 6.00 4.26 -4.16
C ASP A 7 7.35 3.57 -4.13
N GLU A 8 7.84 3.21 -5.29
CA GLU A 8 9.17 2.65 -5.44
C GLU A 8 10.02 3.63 -6.23
N SER A 9 11.06 4.16 -5.60
CA SER A 9 11.91 5.20 -6.18
C SER A 9 12.47 4.82 -7.56
N LYS A 10 12.76 3.54 -7.74
CA LYS A 10 13.31 3.02 -9.00
C LYS A 10 12.35 3.18 -10.19
N PHE A 11 11.05 3.17 -9.92
CA PHE A 11 10.01 3.27 -10.94
C PHE A 11 9.21 4.56 -10.87
N ARG A 12 9.54 5.46 -9.96
CA ARG A 12 8.78 6.70 -9.72
C ARG A 12 8.62 7.52 -10.98
N LYS A 13 9.71 7.72 -11.73
CA LYS A 13 9.69 8.51 -12.96
C LYS A 13 8.79 7.87 -14.01
N LEU A 14 8.85 6.54 -14.14
CA LEU A 14 8.01 5.80 -15.09
C LEU A 14 6.54 5.93 -14.73
N LEU A 15 6.21 5.79 -13.45
CA LEU A 15 4.84 5.89 -12.98
C LEU A 15 4.28 7.32 -13.12
N ASN A 16 5.10 8.33 -12.89
CA ASN A 16 4.68 9.72 -13.03
C ASN A 16 4.43 10.13 -14.49
N ASN A 17 5.05 9.43 -15.44
CA ASN A 17 4.90 9.70 -16.87
C ASN A 17 4.02 8.66 -17.56
N MET A 18 3.12 8.06 -16.82
CA MET A 18 2.31 6.94 -17.32
C MET A 18 1.46 7.31 -18.55
N GLU A 19 0.99 8.55 -18.63
CA GLU A 19 0.18 9.03 -19.74
C GLU A 19 0.92 9.00 -21.08
N ASN A 20 2.25 8.96 -21.08
CA ASN A 20 3.08 8.91 -22.28
C ASN A 20 3.28 7.49 -22.82
N TYR A 21 2.75 6.49 -22.12
CA TYR A 21 2.87 5.09 -22.53
C TYR A 21 1.63 4.62 -23.28
N PRO A 22 1.77 3.58 -24.12
CA PRO A 22 0.60 2.98 -24.79
C PRO A 22 -0.46 2.54 -23.78
N ILE A 23 -1.71 2.57 -24.21
CA ILE A 23 -2.85 2.20 -23.36
C ILE A 23 -2.69 0.80 -22.76
N LYS A 24 -2.18 -0.15 -23.54
CA LYS A 24 -1.95 -1.50 -23.05
C LYS A 24 -1.02 -1.51 -21.83
N LYS A 25 0.08 -0.74 -21.90
CA LYS A 25 1.03 -0.65 -20.80
C LYS A 25 0.41 0.04 -19.60
N GLN A 26 -0.37 1.09 -19.82
CA GLN A 26 -1.09 1.77 -18.75
C GLN A 26 -2.02 0.80 -18.00
N ARG A 27 -2.73 -0.06 -18.73
CA ARG A 27 -3.62 -1.06 -18.13
C ARG A 27 -2.85 -2.09 -17.31
N GLU A 28 -1.69 -2.53 -17.81
CA GLU A 28 -0.85 -3.48 -17.09
C GLU A 28 -0.37 -2.88 -15.75
N VAL A 29 0.06 -1.61 -15.77
CA VAL A 29 0.49 -0.91 -14.55
C VAL A 29 -0.67 -0.73 -13.59
N SER A 30 -1.82 -0.28 -14.09
CA SER A 30 -3.00 -0.09 -13.25
C SER A 30 -3.41 -1.38 -12.55
N ARG A 31 -3.36 -2.49 -13.27
CA ARG A 31 -3.65 -3.80 -12.70
C ARG A 31 -2.66 -4.19 -11.62
N ALA A 32 -1.35 -3.99 -11.85
CA ALA A 32 -0.32 -4.30 -10.87
C ALA A 32 -0.49 -3.46 -9.61
N VAL A 33 -0.74 -2.16 -9.75
CA VAL A 33 -0.97 -1.26 -8.63
C VAL A 33 -2.19 -1.70 -7.82
N ALA A 34 -3.31 -2.00 -8.51
CA ALA A 34 -4.54 -2.42 -7.84
C ALA A 34 -4.36 -3.72 -7.08
N LEU A 35 -3.73 -4.72 -7.68
CA LEU A 35 -3.51 -6.01 -7.03
C LEU A 35 -2.63 -5.87 -5.80
N SER A 36 -1.55 -5.10 -5.90
CA SER A 36 -0.66 -4.88 -4.76
C SER A 36 -1.33 -4.09 -3.65
N ALA A 37 -2.09 -3.05 -3.98
CA ALA A 37 -2.80 -2.26 -2.98
C ALA A 37 -3.83 -3.11 -2.23
N LEU A 38 -4.59 -3.94 -2.94
CA LEU A 38 -5.57 -4.82 -2.32
C LEU A 38 -4.90 -5.91 -1.47
N SER A 39 -3.76 -6.42 -1.88
CA SER A 39 -2.98 -7.38 -1.09
C SER A 39 -2.49 -6.74 0.21
N ILE A 40 -2.00 -5.50 0.15
CA ILE A 40 -1.55 -4.77 1.33
C ILE A 40 -2.71 -4.51 2.28
N GLU A 41 -3.86 -4.08 1.75
CA GLU A 41 -5.06 -3.86 2.56
C GLU A 41 -5.46 -5.15 3.29
N SER A 42 -5.52 -6.26 2.58
CA SER A 42 -5.88 -7.56 3.14
C SER A 42 -4.90 -8.00 4.22
N GLU A 43 -3.61 -7.88 3.96
CA GLU A 43 -2.58 -8.30 4.92
C GLU A 43 -2.56 -7.39 6.14
N ALA A 44 -2.70 -6.08 5.96
CA ALA A 44 -2.77 -5.14 7.07
C ALA A 44 -3.97 -5.46 7.98
N LYS A 45 -5.12 -5.78 7.39
CA LYS A 45 -6.29 -6.18 8.16
C LYS A 45 -6.08 -7.48 8.91
N ARG A 46 -5.30 -8.40 8.34
CA ARG A 46 -5.00 -9.68 8.97
C ARG A 46 -4.14 -9.52 10.22
N ILE A 47 -3.15 -8.62 10.18
CA ILE A 47 -2.17 -8.49 11.25
C ILE A 47 -2.44 -7.37 12.24
N VAL A 48 -3.32 -6.41 11.91
CA VAL A 48 -3.62 -5.31 12.82
C VAL A 48 -4.25 -5.83 14.13
N PRO A 49 -3.85 -5.29 15.30
CA PRO A 49 -4.48 -5.69 16.56
C PRO A 49 -5.98 -5.42 16.53
N VAL A 50 -6.79 -6.41 16.91
CA VAL A 50 -8.24 -6.31 16.92
C VAL A 50 -8.73 -6.24 18.36
N ARG A 51 -9.27 -5.08 18.75
CA ARG A 51 -9.89 -4.88 20.05
C ARG A 51 -11.41 -4.75 19.89
N THR A 52 -11.83 -3.78 19.06
CA THR A 52 -13.25 -3.57 18.74
C THR A 52 -13.53 -3.82 17.28
N GLY A 53 -12.49 -4.01 16.46
CA GLY A 53 -12.61 -4.11 15.01
C GLY A 53 -12.67 -2.77 14.29
N ARG A 54 -12.70 -1.66 15.02
CA ARG A 54 -12.80 -0.33 14.41
C ARG A 54 -11.58 0.00 13.55
N LEU A 55 -10.38 -0.21 14.07
CA LEU A 55 -9.15 0.05 13.32
C LEU A 55 -9.07 -0.85 12.08
N ARG A 56 -9.32 -2.15 12.27
CA ARG A 56 -9.31 -3.11 11.17
C ARG A 56 -10.26 -2.72 10.06
N SER A 57 -11.50 -2.40 10.39
CA SER A 57 -12.51 -2.06 9.39
C SER A 57 -12.25 -0.71 8.71
N SER A 58 -11.45 0.15 9.32
CA SER A 58 -11.13 1.46 8.77
C SER A 58 -10.01 1.44 7.72
N ILE A 59 -9.28 0.34 7.63
CA ILE A 59 -8.19 0.22 6.66
C ILE A 59 -8.78 0.09 5.26
N VAL A 60 -8.41 1.02 4.37
CA VAL A 60 -8.91 1.03 2.99
C VAL A 60 -7.80 1.30 2.01
N ALA A 61 -7.94 0.74 0.81
CA ALA A 61 -7.06 1.02 -0.32
C ALA A 61 -7.72 2.07 -1.22
N HIS A 62 -6.96 3.11 -1.54
CA HIS A 62 -7.34 4.11 -2.54
C HIS A 62 -6.49 3.88 -3.78
N ILE A 63 -7.14 3.58 -4.88
CA ILE A 63 -6.47 3.15 -6.11
C ILE A 63 -6.83 4.10 -7.25
N THR A 64 -5.79 4.63 -7.90
CA THR A 64 -5.91 5.39 -9.15
C THR A 64 -5.09 4.64 -10.22
N PRO A 65 -5.19 5.01 -11.50
CA PRO A 65 -4.52 4.23 -12.56
C PRO A 65 -3.01 4.01 -12.34
N ALA A 66 -2.30 4.96 -11.77
CA ALA A 66 -0.85 4.83 -11.58
C ALA A 66 -0.42 4.86 -10.11
N ARG A 67 -1.37 4.92 -9.18
CA ARG A 67 -1.04 5.09 -7.76
C ARG A 67 -1.94 4.26 -6.87
N GLY A 68 -1.34 3.73 -5.80
CA GLY A 68 -2.07 3.03 -4.77
C GLY A 68 -1.68 3.55 -3.40
N GLU A 69 -2.63 3.59 -2.49
CA GLU A 69 -2.43 4.05 -1.13
C GLU A 69 -3.31 3.22 -0.21
N VAL A 70 -2.75 2.74 0.89
CA VAL A 70 -3.49 1.98 1.89
C VAL A 70 -3.36 2.70 3.22
N GLY A 71 -4.46 2.99 3.87
CA GLY A 71 -4.42 3.74 5.11
C GLY A 71 -5.69 3.73 5.91
N THR A 72 -5.70 4.53 6.96
CA THR A 72 -6.83 4.64 7.89
C THR A 72 -6.92 6.06 8.43
N ASN A 73 -8.15 6.50 8.71
CA ASN A 73 -8.44 7.80 9.32
C ASN A 73 -8.60 7.71 10.83
N VAL A 74 -8.50 6.54 11.43
CA VAL A 74 -8.65 6.38 12.86
C VAL A 74 -7.53 7.12 13.58
N SER A 75 -7.90 7.98 14.54
CA SER A 75 -6.97 8.91 15.19
C SER A 75 -5.84 8.24 15.95
N TYR A 76 -6.08 7.05 16.50
CA TYR A 76 -5.06 6.32 17.27
C TYR A 76 -4.20 5.38 16.41
N ALA A 77 -4.43 5.32 15.11
CA ALA A 77 -3.68 4.41 14.23
C ALA A 77 -2.16 4.67 14.23
N PRO A 78 -1.67 5.94 14.22
CA PRO A 78 -0.23 6.18 14.32
C PRO A 78 0.39 5.62 15.60
N THR A 79 -0.33 5.68 16.72
CA THR A 79 0.14 5.11 17.98
C THR A 79 0.30 3.60 17.89
N VAL A 80 -0.62 2.93 17.21
CA VAL A 80 -0.54 1.47 17.01
C VAL A 80 0.65 1.14 16.10
N GLU A 81 0.79 1.86 14.99
CA GLU A 81 1.86 1.59 14.02
C GLU A 81 3.26 1.86 14.59
N PHE A 82 3.43 3.01 15.25
CA PHE A 82 4.75 3.49 15.67
C PHE A 82 5.02 3.38 17.16
N GLY A 83 4.00 3.05 17.96
CA GLY A 83 4.12 3.01 19.40
C GLY A 83 4.04 4.40 20.02
N SER A 84 4.05 4.45 21.34
CA SER A 84 4.07 5.68 22.13
C SER A 84 4.75 5.40 23.46
N ALA A 85 4.90 6.45 24.31
CA ALA A 85 5.48 6.28 25.63
C ALA A 85 4.72 5.21 26.42
N GLY A 86 5.42 4.17 26.86
CA GLY A 86 4.85 3.06 27.59
C GLY A 86 4.10 2.03 26.76
N ARG A 87 4.05 2.18 25.43
CA ARG A 87 3.38 1.22 24.54
C ARG A 87 4.29 0.86 23.38
N PRO A 88 4.68 -0.42 23.24
CA PRO A 88 5.48 -0.83 22.08
C PRO A 88 4.67 -0.76 20.79
N PRO A 89 5.31 -0.51 19.66
CA PRO A 89 4.63 -0.50 18.37
C PRO A 89 4.09 -1.88 18.01
N LYS A 90 2.95 -1.89 17.33
CA LYS A 90 2.36 -3.09 16.73
C LYS A 90 2.04 -2.76 15.27
N PRO A 91 3.07 -2.66 14.40
CA PRO A 91 2.88 -2.19 13.04
C PRO A 91 2.02 -3.14 12.23
N PHE A 92 1.24 -2.58 11.32
CA PHE A 92 0.36 -3.34 10.44
C PHE A 92 0.47 -2.89 8.97
N LEU A 93 0.78 -1.61 8.72
CA LEU A 93 0.96 -1.11 7.36
C LEU A 93 2.34 -1.45 6.81
N PHE A 94 3.37 -1.15 7.59
CA PHE A 94 4.75 -1.36 7.15
C PHE A 94 5.08 -2.84 6.89
N PRO A 95 4.70 -3.78 7.79
CA PRO A 95 4.94 -5.20 7.50
C PRO A 95 4.18 -5.69 6.26
N ALA A 96 2.96 -5.21 6.04
CA ALA A 96 2.19 -5.56 4.86
C ALA A 96 2.88 -5.09 3.59
N TRP A 97 3.41 -3.87 3.60
CA TRP A 97 4.19 -3.33 2.48
C TRP A 97 5.47 -4.13 2.26
N ASN A 98 6.21 -4.44 3.32
CA ASN A 98 7.45 -5.21 3.21
C ASN A 98 7.21 -6.58 2.58
N GLN A 99 6.07 -7.20 2.86
CA GLN A 99 5.71 -8.48 2.27
C GLN A 99 5.34 -8.35 0.79
N GLU A 100 4.63 -7.30 0.42
CA GLU A 100 4.14 -7.10 -0.94
C GLU A 100 5.16 -6.44 -1.87
N ARG A 101 6.06 -5.63 -1.32
CA ARG A 101 7.01 -4.85 -2.11
C ARG A 101 7.81 -5.66 -3.15
N PRO A 102 8.41 -6.81 -2.80
CA PRO A 102 9.13 -7.59 -3.80
C PRO A 102 8.25 -8.03 -4.97
N LYS A 103 7.01 -8.39 -4.70
CA LYS A 103 6.06 -8.82 -5.71
C LYS A 103 5.67 -7.66 -6.62
N PHE A 104 5.45 -6.49 -6.04
CA PHE A 104 5.13 -5.28 -6.78
C PHE A 104 6.28 -4.89 -7.71
N ILE A 105 7.51 -4.88 -7.17
CA ILE A 105 8.71 -4.57 -7.96
C ILE A 105 8.88 -5.57 -9.10
N ALA A 106 8.68 -6.86 -8.83
CA ALA A 106 8.78 -7.90 -9.85
C ALA A 106 7.78 -7.67 -10.99
N SER A 107 6.54 -7.31 -10.63
CA SER A 107 5.51 -7.00 -11.62
C SER A 107 5.89 -5.81 -12.49
N LEU A 108 6.42 -4.75 -11.89
CA LEU A 108 6.85 -3.56 -12.64
C LEU A 108 8.04 -3.87 -13.55
N LYS A 109 8.97 -4.70 -13.12
CA LYS A 109 10.11 -5.11 -13.94
C LYS A 109 9.66 -5.86 -15.19
N VAL A 110 8.64 -6.69 -15.07
CA VAL A 110 8.08 -7.40 -16.23
C VAL A 110 7.41 -6.42 -17.18
N ILE A 111 6.64 -5.47 -16.67
CA ILE A 111 5.89 -4.50 -17.48
C ILE A 111 6.83 -3.56 -18.23
N PHE A 112 7.87 -3.07 -17.57
CA PHE A 112 8.82 -2.11 -18.15
C PHE A 112 10.10 -2.78 -18.68
N LYS A 113 10.00 -4.01 -19.02
CA LYS A 113 11.11 -4.80 -19.54
C LYS A 113 11.61 -4.32 -20.93
#